data_a1d5ab44be08951ef3447a45bc382c8a
#
_entry.id   a1d5ab44be08951ef3447a45bc382c8a
#
_cell.length_a   1.000
_cell.length_b   1.000
_cell.length_c   1.000
_cell.angle_alpha   90.00
_cell.angle_beta   90.00
_cell.angle_gamma   90.00
#
_symmetry.space_group_name_H-M   'P 1'
#
loop_
_entity.id
_entity.type
_entity.pdbx_description
1 polymer ?
#
loop_
_entity_poly.entity_id
_entity_poly.type
_entity_poly.pdbx_seq_one_letter_code
_entity_poly.pdbx_strand_id
1 'polypeptide(L)'
;MGNLFLDQYSLLHYATGVMAYFWGLEPVPFFLAHVGFEAVENTEAGMDFINTNLSWWPGGKPRADSFINIVGDNAAALFGFYCAYKLDVMGKRYKWYS
;
A
#
# COMPACT_ATOMS: atom_id res chain seq x y z
N MET A 1 11.07 9.65 -8.42
CA MET A 1 10.37 8.58 -7.72
C MET A 1 10.81 8.58 -6.27
N GLY A 2 9.87 8.46 -5.33
CA GLY A 2 10.19 8.37 -3.91
C GLY A 2 10.49 9.67 -3.19
N ASN A 3 10.25 10.82 -3.83
CA ASN A 3 10.54 12.13 -3.22
C ASN A 3 9.29 12.95 -2.93
N LEU A 4 8.17 12.63 -3.57
CA LEU A 4 6.93 13.37 -3.41
C LEU A 4 6.00 12.61 -2.46
N PHE A 5 5.08 13.34 -1.83
CA PHE A 5 4.08 12.73 -0.96
C PHE A 5 3.28 11.67 -1.71
N LEU A 6 2.83 11.98 -2.92
CA LEU A 6 2.14 11.03 -3.80
C LEU A 6 2.87 10.96 -5.14
N ASP A 7 2.93 9.76 -5.71
CA ASP A 7 3.46 9.51 -7.05
C ASP A 7 2.66 8.36 -7.69
N GLN A 8 3.13 7.89 -8.85
CA GLN A 8 2.41 6.82 -9.56
C GLN A 8 2.29 5.54 -8.73
N TYR A 9 3.23 5.29 -7.82
CA TYR A 9 3.18 4.10 -6.97
C TYR A 9 2.20 4.22 -5.82
N SER A 10 1.67 5.42 -5.57
CA SER A 10 0.59 5.61 -4.61
C SER A 10 -0.64 4.78 -4.98
N LEU A 11 -0.88 4.59 -6.29
CA LEU A 11 -1.98 3.74 -6.75
C LEU A 11 -1.79 2.28 -6.34
N LEU A 12 -0.54 1.80 -6.33
CA LEU A 12 -0.26 0.43 -5.89
C LEU A 12 -0.54 0.26 -4.40
N HIS A 13 -0.17 1.23 -3.59
CA HIS A 13 -0.47 1.19 -2.16
C HIS A 13 -1.96 1.30 -1.90
N TYR A 14 -2.65 2.16 -2.64
CA TYR A 14 -4.10 2.24 -2.58
C TYR A 14 -4.75 0.89 -2.91
N ALA A 15 -4.31 0.26 -3.99
CA ALA A 15 -4.83 -1.05 -4.40
C ALA A 15 -4.55 -2.12 -3.36
N THR A 16 -3.39 -2.07 -2.70
CA THR A 16 -3.04 -2.99 -1.61
C THR A 16 -4.05 -2.85 -0.47
N GLY A 17 -4.42 -1.62 -0.13
CA GLY A 17 -5.44 -1.38 0.90
C GLY A 17 -6.80 -1.95 0.53
N VAL A 18 -7.21 -1.78 -0.71
CA VAL A 18 -8.46 -2.36 -1.21
C VAL A 18 -8.44 -3.89 -1.09
N MET A 19 -7.34 -4.50 -1.52
CA MET A 19 -7.19 -5.96 -1.45
C MET A 19 -7.19 -6.47 -0.02
N ALA A 20 -6.51 -5.75 0.88
CA ALA A 20 -6.44 -6.12 2.29
C ALA A 20 -7.83 -6.16 2.92
N TYR A 21 -8.68 -5.22 2.59
CA TYR A 21 -10.05 -5.22 3.08
C TYR A 21 -10.79 -6.50 2.66
N PHE A 22 -10.69 -6.86 1.38
CA PHE A 22 -11.40 -8.04 0.87
C PHE A 22 -10.77 -9.36 1.30
N TRP A 23 -9.50 -9.34 1.75
CA TRP A 23 -8.89 -10.51 2.38
C TRP A 23 -9.33 -10.68 3.83
N GLY A 24 -10.12 -9.75 4.37
CA GLY A 24 -10.63 -9.83 5.72
C GLY A 24 -9.67 -9.35 6.79
N LEU A 25 -8.65 -8.59 6.41
CA LEU A 25 -7.74 -8.01 7.39
C LEU A 25 -8.42 -6.87 8.14
N GLU A 26 -8.14 -6.76 9.43
CA GLU A 26 -8.61 -5.64 10.21
C GLU A 26 -7.71 -4.42 9.96
N PRO A 27 -8.25 -3.18 10.15
CA PRO A 27 -7.51 -1.98 9.80
C PRO A 27 -6.19 -1.80 10.56
N VAL A 28 -6.15 -2.06 11.86
CA VAL A 28 -4.93 -1.84 12.65
C VAL A 28 -3.84 -2.85 12.30
N PRO A 29 -4.11 -4.17 12.29
CA PRO A 29 -3.10 -5.13 11.85
C PRO A 29 -2.61 -4.87 10.43
N PHE A 30 -3.50 -4.50 9.51
CA PHE A 30 -3.10 -4.15 8.15
C PHE A 30 -2.16 -2.95 8.15
N PHE A 31 -2.51 -1.90 8.87
CA PHE A 31 -1.69 -0.69 8.90
C PHE A 31 -0.30 -0.99 9.45
N LEU A 32 -0.23 -1.73 10.56
CA LEU A 32 1.05 -2.07 11.17
C LEU A 32 1.91 -2.92 10.24
N ALA A 33 1.29 -3.88 9.55
CA ALA A 33 1.99 -4.70 8.58
C ALA A 33 2.52 -3.87 7.41
N HIS A 34 1.72 -2.92 6.92
CA HIS A 34 2.13 -2.05 5.82
C HIS A 34 3.27 -1.13 6.21
N VAL A 35 3.21 -0.54 7.41
CA VAL A 35 4.30 0.28 7.92
C VAL A 35 5.58 -0.55 8.05
N GLY A 36 5.48 -1.76 8.58
CA GLY A 36 6.62 -2.66 8.69
C GLY A 36 7.21 -3.01 7.33
N PHE A 37 6.36 -3.32 6.36
CA PHE A 37 6.80 -3.61 5.00
C PHE A 37 7.53 -2.42 4.40
N GLU A 38 7.00 -1.21 4.54
CA GLU A 38 7.64 0.00 4.03
C GLU A 38 9.01 0.22 4.68
N ALA A 39 9.12 -0.03 5.97
CA ALA A 39 10.39 0.11 6.66
C ALA A 39 11.43 -0.85 6.10
N VAL A 40 11.07 -2.12 5.90
CA VAL A 40 11.98 -3.13 5.35
C VAL A 40 12.31 -2.85 3.89
N GLU A 41 11.32 -2.48 3.09
CA GLU A 41 11.50 -2.21 1.66
C GLU A 41 12.48 -1.07 1.42
N ASN A 42 12.58 -0.13 2.33
CA ASN A 42 13.46 1.03 2.19
C ASN A 42 14.82 0.84 2.87
N THR A 43 15.13 -0.38 3.35
CA THR A 43 16.48 -0.71 3.79
C THR A 43 17.32 -1.16 2.59
N GLU A 44 18.64 -1.07 2.72
CA GLU A 44 19.53 -1.57 1.66
C GLU A 44 19.28 -3.04 1.38
N ALA A 45 19.13 -3.85 2.40
CA ALA A 45 18.89 -5.28 2.24
C ALA A 45 17.55 -5.54 1.54
N GLY A 46 16.49 -4.82 1.90
CA GLY A 46 15.18 -4.96 1.28
C GLY A 46 15.20 -4.54 -0.17
N MET A 47 15.83 -3.40 -0.47
CA MET A 47 15.95 -2.93 -1.85
C MET A 47 16.76 -3.89 -2.71
N ASP A 48 17.87 -4.38 -2.19
CA ASP A 48 18.71 -5.34 -2.92
C ASP A 48 17.96 -6.63 -3.18
N PHE A 49 17.23 -7.12 -2.20
CA PHE A 49 16.43 -8.34 -2.36
C PHE A 49 15.41 -8.18 -3.49
N ILE A 50 14.67 -7.08 -3.48
CA ILE A 50 13.62 -6.84 -4.48
C ILE A 50 14.25 -6.63 -5.86
N ASN A 51 15.27 -5.80 -5.95
CA ASN A 51 15.91 -5.48 -7.24
C ASN A 51 16.58 -6.70 -7.86
N THR A 52 17.11 -7.59 -7.04
CA THR A 52 17.85 -8.77 -7.52
C THR A 52 16.93 -9.96 -7.80
N ASN A 53 15.96 -10.21 -6.91
CA ASN A 53 15.18 -11.45 -6.92
C ASN A 53 13.77 -11.27 -7.45
N LEU A 54 13.22 -10.06 -7.42
CA LEU A 54 11.86 -9.78 -7.83
C LEU A 54 11.83 -8.75 -8.95
N SER A 55 12.42 -9.12 -10.09
CA SER A 55 12.50 -8.21 -11.24
C SER A 55 11.11 -7.79 -11.76
N TRP A 56 10.08 -8.60 -11.47
CA TRP A 56 8.70 -8.33 -11.85
C TRP A 56 7.97 -7.43 -10.84
N TRP A 57 8.61 -7.10 -9.72
CA TRP A 57 7.98 -6.31 -8.66
C TRP A 57 7.87 -4.85 -9.10
N PRO A 58 6.65 -4.29 -9.15
CA PRO A 58 6.51 -2.87 -9.48
C PRO A 58 7.01 -2.03 -8.31
N GLY A 59 7.86 -1.07 -8.57
CA GLY A 59 8.40 -0.22 -7.54
C GLY A 59 9.79 -0.59 -7.03
N GLY A 60 10.50 -1.46 -7.74
CA GLY A 60 11.93 -1.63 -7.50
C GLY A 60 12.66 -0.30 -7.67
N LYS A 61 13.65 -0.01 -6.82
CA LYS A 61 14.22 1.34 -6.78
C LYS A 61 15.71 1.32 -6.46
N PRO A 62 16.45 2.35 -6.94
CA PRO A 62 17.89 2.44 -6.69
C PRO A 62 18.24 3.00 -5.32
N ARG A 63 17.31 3.64 -4.65
CA ARG A 63 17.54 4.24 -3.33
C ARG A 63 16.23 4.33 -2.56
N ALA A 64 16.33 4.50 -1.24
CA ALA A 64 15.20 4.59 -0.36
C ALA A 64 14.32 5.81 -0.67
N ASP A 65 13.02 5.67 -0.43
CA ASP A 65 12.08 6.75 -0.53
C ASP A 65 12.34 7.80 0.55
N SER A 66 11.95 9.04 0.27
CA SER A 66 11.95 10.08 1.29
C SER A 66 10.92 9.76 2.38
N PHE A 67 11.11 10.35 3.56
CA PHE A 67 10.16 10.18 4.66
C PHE A 67 8.76 10.60 4.25
N ILE A 68 8.63 11.72 3.53
CA ILE A 68 7.32 12.22 3.12
C ILE A 68 6.64 11.26 2.14
N ASN A 69 7.40 10.59 1.28
CA ASN A 69 6.85 9.59 0.37
C ASN A 69 6.41 8.35 1.14
N ILE A 70 7.18 7.90 2.13
CA ILE A 70 6.79 6.76 2.96
C ILE A 70 5.46 7.06 3.68
N VAL A 71 5.31 8.26 4.22
CA VAL A 71 4.05 8.68 4.83
C VAL A 71 2.91 8.64 3.81
N GLY A 72 3.16 9.13 2.60
CA GLY A 72 2.18 9.10 1.52
C GLY A 72 1.77 7.70 1.13
N ASP A 73 2.72 6.77 1.06
CA ASP A 73 2.45 5.37 0.73
C ASP A 73 1.54 4.72 1.78
N ASN A 74 1.80 4.96 3.05
CA ASN A 74 0.95 4.44 4.12
C ASN A 74 -0.42 5.10 4.11
N ALA A 75 -0.49 6.40 3.84
CA ALA A 75 -1.76 7.11 3.74
C ALA A 75 -2.59 6.59 2.58
N ALA A 76 -1.97 6.34 1.43
CA ALA A 76 -2.65 5.78 0.26
C ALA A 76 -3.22 4.39 0.56
N ALA A 77 -2.47 3.55 1.26
CA ALA A 77 -2.93 2.22 1.64
C ALA A 77 -4.14 2.29 2.57
N LEU A 78 -4.10 3.15 3.58
CA LEU A 78 -5.24 3.34 4.48
C LEU A 78 -6.45 3.89 3.74
N PHE A 79 -6.24 4.84 2.83
CA PHE A 79 -7.33 5.41 2.06
C PHE A 79 -7.98 4.34 1.17
N GLY A 80 -7.18 3.48 0.56
CA GLY A 80 -7.72 2.36 -0.23
C GLY A 80 -8.54 1.40 0.60
N PHE A 81 -8.05 1.05 1.79
CA PHE A 81 -8.78 0.21 2.72
C PHE A 81 -10.11 0.85 3.12
N TYR A 82 -10.08 2.13 3.46
CA TYR A 82 -11.28 2.86 3.86
C TYR A 82 -12.29 2.95 2.72
N CYS A 83 -11.83 3.26 1.50
CA CYS A 83 -12.72 3.33 0.34
C CYS A 83 -13.37 1.98 0.07
N ALA A 84 -12.63 0.89 0.15
CA ALA A 84 -13.17 -0.44 -0.04
C ALA A 84 -14.24 -0.76 1.01
N TYR A 85 -13.95 -0.45 2.27
CA TYR A 85 -14.90 -0.64 3.35
C TYR A 85 -16.19 0.13 3.11
N LYS A 86 -16.07 1.43 2.81
CA LYS A 86 -17.25 2.29 2.61
C LYS A 86 -18.05 1.85 1.41
N LEU A 87 -17.41 1.56 0.30
CA LEU A 87 -18.11 1.15 -0.91
C LEU A 87 -18.76 -0.21 -0.75
N ASP A 88 -18.11 -1.12 -0.03
CA ASP A 88 -18.70 -2.44 0.24
C ASP A 88 -19.95 -2.32 1.11
N VAL A 89 -19.88 -1.53 2.18
CA VAL A 89 -21.04 -1.31 3.06
C VAL A 89 -22.18 -0.66 2.28
N MET A 90 -21.89 0.37 1.49
CA MET A 90 -22.89 1.06 0.67
C MET A 90 -23.46 0.15 -0.40
N GLY A 91 -22.62 -0.65 -1.05
CA GLY A 91 -23.06 -1.58 -2.07
C GLY A 91 -24.04 -2.61 -1.54
N LYS A 92 -23.78 -3.12 -0.33
CA LYS A 92 -24.70 -4.05 0.33
C LYS A 92 -25.98 -3.35 0.77
N ARG A 93 -25.83 -2.17 1.34
CA ARG A 93 -26.97 -1.40 1.85
C ARG A 93 -27.93 -1.00 0.72
N TYR A 94 -27.40 -0.54 -0.40
CA TYR A 94 -28.19 -0.09 -1.53
C TYR A 94 -28.38 -1.17 -2.60
N LYS A 95 -27.94 -2.39 -2.31
CA LYS A 95 -28.14 -3.56 -3.17
C LYS A 95 -27.53 -3.38 -4.56
N TRP A 96 -26.35 -2.75 -4.64
CA TRP A 96 -25.61 -2.67 -5.91
C TRP A 96 -25.14 -4.07 -6.31
N TYR A 97 -24.88 -4.93 -5.31
CA TYR A 97 -24.51 -6.34 -5.50
C TYR A 97 -24.99 -7.14 -4.27
N SER A 98 -25.04 -8.41 -4.43
CA SER A 98 -25.48 -9.32 -3.36
C SER A 98 -24.35 -9.65 -2.39
#